data_c8b16bd3437fb53e7bd56b62f1d2df27
#
_entry.id   c8b16bd3437fb53e7bd56b62f1d2df27
#
_cell.length_a   1.000
_cell.length_b   1.000
_cell.length_c   1.000
_cell.angle_alpha   90.00
_cell.angle_beta   90.00
_cell.angle_gamma   90.00
#
_symmetry.space_group_name_H-M   'P 1'
#
loop_
_entity.id
_entity.type
_entity.pdbx_description
1 polymer ?
#
loop_
_entity_poly.entity_id
_entity_poly.type
_entity_poly.pdbx_seq_one_letter_code
_entity_poly.pdbx_strand_id
1 'polypeptide(L)'
;APDMDADALIGLLETVPFFVPKHVVLVQDNPLFREKKRTAADGEDAKAAKGKKSGADKKEERLLHLLADMPDYAYVIFLCAGKADKRRKAYKAIEAAGAVLDADAVRPWEIGDWLAGKLAEIHREFDREAHAYFMGAVSMMHEVSLSYLDKEFEKLALYTTEKRIGRAELAAVFSGLPEVSSFAMMDAVSEKDVKKALTLLRRQTADGVYAPVLLALMVRHVR
;
A
#
# COMPACT_ATOMS: atom_id res chain seq x y z
N ALA A 1 9.54 -16.55 5.56
CA ALA A 1 10.97 -16.28 5.36
C ALA A 1 11.17 -15.57 4.02
N PRO A 2 11.92 -14.45 3.93
CA PRO A 2 12.03 -13.64 2.70
C PRO A 2 12.83 -14.33 1.57
N ASP A 3 13.66 -15.33 1.85
CA ASP A 3 14.52 -16.00 0.87
C ASP A 3 14.27 -17.51 0.79
N MET A 4 13.00 -17.90 0.72
CA MET A 4 12.69 -19.32 0.56
C MET A 4 13.02 -19.77 -0.87
N ASP A 5 13.99 -20.71 -1.01
CA ASP A 5 14.31 -21.36 -2.27
C ASP A 5 13.14 -22.21 -2.78
N ALA A 6 13.06 -22.39 -4.10
CA ALA A 6 11.99 -23.16 -4.73
C ALA A 6 11.89 -24.60 -4.19
N ASP A 7 13.02 -25.25 -3.88
CA ASP A 7 13.03 -26.60 -3.32
C ASP A 7 12.43 -26.65 -1.89
N ALA A 8 12.75 -25.66 -1.06
CA ALA A 8 12.20 -25.56 0.28
C ALA A 8 10.67 -25.34 0.24
N LEU A 9 10.22 -24.51 -0.70
CA LEU A 9 8.78 -24.28 -0.89
C LEU A 9 8.07 -25.54 -1.40
N ILE A 10 8.63 -26.23 -2.38
CA ILE A 10 8.10 -27.51 -2.89
C ILE A 10 8.00 -28.52 -1.73
N GLY A 11 9.08 -28.68 -0.96
CA GLY A 11 9.10 -29.60 0.17
C GLY A 11 8.00 -29.31 1.21
N LEU A 12 7.76 -28.04 1.51
CA LEU A 12 6.68 -27.64 2.42
C LEU A 12 5.29 -27.93 1.84
N LEU A 13 5.06 -27.68 0.56
CA LEU A 13 3.77 -27.86 -0.08
C LEU A 13 3.44 -29.35 -0.33
N GLU A 14 4.45 -30.19 -0.60
CA GLU A 14 4.29 -31.64 -0.76
C GLU A 14 4.21 -32.39 0.57
N THR A 15 4.54 -31.74 1.69
CA THR A 15 4.47 -32.38 3.01
C THR A 15 3.03 -32.54 3.47
N VAL A 16 2.60 -33.79 3.62
CA VAL A 16 1.25 -34.09 4.12
C VAL A 16 1.17 -33.78 5.62
N PRO A 17 0.24 -32.94 6.04
CA PRO A 17 0.08 -32.64 7.47
C PRO A 17 -0.45 -33.85 8.22
N PHE A 18 0.17 -34.18 9.36
CA PHE A 18 -0.19 -35.37 10.12
C PHE A 18 -1.30 -35.13 11.14
N PHE A 19 -1.31 -33.94 11.78
CA PHE A 19 -2.23 -33.66 12.89
C PHE A 19 -3.39 -32.73 12.50
N VAL A 20 -3.32 -32.08 11.31
CA VAL A 20 -4.31 -31.11 10.85
C VAL A 20 -4.72 -31.44 9.42
N PRO A 21 -5.99 -31.19 9.04
CA PRO A 21 -6.47 -31.54 7.69
C PRO A 21 -5.87 -30.65 6.61
N LYS A 22 -5.39 -29.46 6.97
CA LYS A 22 -4.90 -28.44 6.02
C LYS A 22 -3.76 -27.65 6.62
N HIS A 23 -2.83 -27.18 5.78
CA HIS A 23 -1.81 -26.23 6.18
C HIS A 23 -1.73 -25.05 5.21
N VAL A 24 -1.29 -23.91 5.71
CA VAL A 24 -1.14 -22.66 4.95
C VAL A 24 0.32 -22.23 5.01
N VAL A 25 0.93 -22.03 3.85
CA VAL A 25 2.28 -21.50 3.72
C VAL A 25 2.21 -20.05 3.29
N LEU A 26 2.72 -19.14 4.14
CA LEU A 26 2.81 -17.72 3.84
C LEU A 26 4.23 -17.40 3.38
N VAL A 27 4.36 -16.91 2.15
CA VAL A 27 5.62 -16.54 1.51
C VAL A 27 5.64 -15.04 1.27
N GLN A 28 6.63 -14.35 1.84
CA GLN A 28 6.74 -12.89 1.72
C GLN A 28 7.86 -12.54 0.76
N ASP A 29 7.59 -11.59 -0.13
CA ASP A 29 8.56 -10.95 -1.04
C ASP A 29 9.43 -11.89 -1.87
N ASN A 30 8.87 -13.00 -2.33
CA ASN A 30 9.61 -13.99 -3.11
C ASN A 30 10.12 -13.41 -4.44
N PRO A 31 11.40 -13.65 -4.81
CA PRO A 31 12.00 -13.18 -6.05
C PRO A 31 11.29 -13.64 -7.33
N LEU A 32 10.49 -14.71 -7.27
CA LEU A 32 9.71 -15.22 -8.40
C LEU A 32 8.79 -14.18 -9.04
N PHE A 33 8.35 -13.17 -8.28
CA PHE A 33 7.42 -12.15 -8.74
C PHE A 33 8.08 -10.80 -9.02
N ARG A 34 9.37 -10.64 -8.68
CA ARG A 34 10.09 -9.37 -8.91
C ARG A 34 10.52 -9.23 -10.37
N GLU A 35 10.53 -8.01 -10.87
CA GLU A 35 11.15 -7.68 -12.14
C GLU A 35 12.65 -8.06 -12.12
N LYS A 36 13.12 -8.82 -13.10
CA LYS A 36 14.57 -9.02 -13.29
C LYS A 36 15.18 -7.66 -13.65
N LYS A 37 15.92 -7.04 -12.73
CA LYS A 37 16.80 -5.91 -13.09
C LYS A 37 17.75 -6.39 -14.18
N ARG A 38 17.65 -5.83 -15.36
CA ARG A 38 18.68 -6.00 -16.41
C ARG A 38 19.96 -5.37 -15.88
N THR A 39 20.90 -6.15 -15.42
CA THR A 39 22.26 -5.68 -15.22
C THR A 39 22.86 -5.37 -16.57
N ALA A 40 23.50 -4.22 -16.70
CA ALA A 40 24.08 -3.73 -17.97
C ALA A 40 25.24 -4.61 -18.53
N ALA A 41 25.46 -5.79 -17.95
CA ALA A 41 26.49 -6.75 -18.35
C ALA A 41 26.02 -7.83 -19.35
N ASP A 42 24.73 -7.89 -19.71
CA ASP A 42 24.19 -8.94 -20.58
C ASP A 42 24.17 -8.57 -22.08
N GLY A 43 25.06 -7.68 -22.51
CA GLY A 43 25.02 -7.07 -23.85
C GLY A 43 25.60 -7.91 -25.00
N GLU A 44 26.46 -8.90 -24.80
CA GLU A 44 27.17 -9.53 -25.93
C GLU A 44 27.24 -11.08 -25.97
N ASP A 45 26.89 -11.81 -24.89
CA ASP A 45 27.00 -13.29 -24.88
C ASP A 45 25.69 -14.09 -24.99
N ALA A 46 24.57 -13.44 -25.30
CA ALA A 46 23.24 -14.07 -25.28
C ALA A 46 22.93 -14.95 -26.54
N LYS A 47 23.87 -15.15 -27.47
CA LYS A 47 23.62 -15.92 -28.70
C LYS A 47 24.13 -17.39 -28.71
N ALA A 48 24.85 -17.83 -27.68
CA ALA A 48 25.50 -19.16 -27.68
C ALA A 48 24.94 -20.20 -26.68
N ALA A 49 23.97 -19.88 -25.84
CA ALA A 49 23.47 -20.80 -24.80
C ALA A 49 22.03 -21.28 -25.00
N LYS A 50 21.67 -21.69 -26.22
CA LYS A 50 20.49 -22.52 -26.47
C LYS A 50 20.90 -24.01 -26.31
N GLY A 51 20.77 -24.58 -25.10
CA GLY A 51 21.02 -26.02 -25.02
C GLY A 51 21.03 -26.71 -23.66
N LYS A 52 21.12 -26.01 -22.53
CA LYS A 52 20.99 -26.70 -21.22
C LYS A 52 20.16 -25.84 -20.29
N LYS A 53 18.90 -26.28 -20.00
CA LYS A 53 18.13 -25.75 -18.88
C LYS A 53 19.01 -25.86 -17.62
N SER A 54 19.31 -24.75 -16.97
CA SER A 54 20.05 -24.74 -15.71
C SER A 54 19.27 -25.51 -14.64
N GLY A 55 19.94 -26.01 -13.62
CA GLY A 55 19.24 -26.69 -12.52
C GLY A 55 18.16 -25.80 -11.86
N ALA A 56 18.35 -24.50 -11.89
CA ALA A 56 17.39 -23.50 -11.40
C ALA A 56 16.11 -23.46 -12.26
N ASP A 57 16.25 -23.58 -13.60
CA ASP A 57 15.07 -23.57 -14.50
C ASP A 57 14.19 -24.82 -14.29
N LYS A 58 14.80 -25.98 -13.99
CA LYS A 58 14.05 -27.21 -13.70
C LYS A 58 13.29 -27.13 -12.38
N LYS A 59 13.86 -26.47 -11.38
CA LYS A 59 13.22 -26.26 -10.07
C LYS A 59 12.06 -25.29 -10.17
N GLU A 60 12.23 -24.19 -10.92
CA GLU A 60 11.15 -23.26 -11.21
C GLU A 60 10.00 -23.96 -11.98
N GLU A 61 10.33 -24.81 -12.95
CA GLU A 61 9.32 -25.57 -13.72
C GLU A 61 8.54 -26.57 -12.84
N ARG A 62 9.21 -27.26 -11.91
CA ARG A 62 8.56 -28.16 -10.93
C ARG A 62 7.64 -27.39 -9.98
N LEU A 63 8.09 -26.23 -9.51
CA LEU A 63 7.25 -25.38 -8.64
C LEU A 63 6.02 -24.87 -9.40
N LEU A 64 6.17 -24.48 -10.68
CA LEU A 64 5.04 -24.06 -11.52
C LEU A 64 4.01 -25.18 -11.73
N HIS A 65 4.48 -26.41 -11.92
CA HIS A 65 3.59 -27.57 -12.02
C HIS A 65 2.82 -27.80 -10.70
N LEU A 66 3.50 -27.71 -9.56
CA LEU A 66 2.88 -27.86 -8.25
C LEU A 66 1.86 -26.75 -7.97
N LEU A 67 2.15 -25.51 -8.37
CA LEU A 67 1.21 -24.38 -8.21
C LEU A 67 -0.02 -24.52 -9.13
N ALA A 68 0.10 -25.19 -10.26
CA ALA A 68 -1.02 -25.45 -11.17
C ALA A 68 -1.93 -26.62 -10.69
N ASP A 69 -1.38 -27.56 -9.95
CA ASP A 69 -2.09 -28.73 -9.42
C ASP A 69 -1.72 -28.94 -7.93
N MET A 70 -2.29 -28.06 -7.10
CA MET A 70 -2.01 -28.04 -5.66
C MET A 70 -2.77 -29.15 -4.94
N PRO A 71 -2.13 -29.85 -3.99
CA PRO A 71 -2.83 -30.79 -3.12
C PRO A 71 -3.95 -30.12 -2.31
N ASP A 72 -5.07 -30.79 -2.11
CA ASP A 72 -6.24 -30.26 -1.38
C ASP A 72 -5.96 -29.84 0.07
N TYR A 73 -4.88 -30.34 0.66
CA TYR A 73 -4.47 -30.02 2.02
C TYR A 73 -3.53 -28.82 2.11
N ALA A 74 -2.97 -28.34 0.99
CA ALA A 74 -1.97 -27.27 0.98
C ALA A 74 -2.54 -25.97 0.41
N TYR A 75 -2.29 -24.87 1.10
CA TYR A 75 -2.60 -23.53 0.64
C TYR A 75 -1.33 -22.68 0.67
N VAL A 76 -1.09 -21.90 -0.38
CA VAL A 76 0.02 -20.96 -0.41
C VAL A 76 -0.50 -19.56 -0.64
N ILE A 77 -0.01 -18.61 0.16
CA ILE A 77 -0.30 -17.19 0.03
C ILE A 77 1.01 -16.46 -0.22
N PHE A 78 1.15 -15.83 -1.37
CA PHE A 78 2.28 -14.98 -1.68
C PHE A 78 1.93 -13.52 -1.40
N LEU A 79 2.67 -12.89 -0.49
CA LEU A 79 2.60 -11.45 -0.23
C LEU A 79 3.77 -10.75 -0.94
N CYS A 80 3.47 -9.83 -1.82
CA CYS A 80 4.47 -9.04 -2.53
C CYS A 80 4.36 -7.58 -2.10
N ALA A 81 5.41 -7.02 -1.48
CA ALA A 81 5.51 -5.59 -1.20
C ALA A 81 5.90 -4.86 -2.49
N GLY A 82 4.92 -4.38 -3.22
CA GLY A 82 5.09 -3.70 -4.50
C GLY A 82 4.52 -4.48 -5.69
N LYS A 83 4.73 -3.96 -6.89
CA LYS A 83 4.11 -4.52 -8.11
C LYS A 83 4.75 -5.84 -8.50
N ALA A 84 3.92 -6.88 -8.62
CA ALA A 84 4.33 -8.14 -9.20
C ALA A 84 4.42 -8.01 -10.74
N ASP A 85 5.44 -8.64 -11.33
CA ASP A 85 5.56 -8.70 -12.81
C ASP A 85 4.55 -9.71 -13.38
N LYS A 86 3.43 -9.20 -13.90
CA LYS A 86 2.33 -9.98 -14.50
C LYS A 86 2.75 -10.84 -15.71
N ARG A 87 3.95 -10.59 -16.30
CA ARG A 87 4.50 -11.35 -17.41
C ARG A 87 5.14 -12.66 -16.96
N ARG A 88 5.46 -12.80 -15.69
CA ARG A 88 6.13 -13.97 -15.13
C ARG A 88 5.25 -15.20 -15.18
N LYS A 89 5.87 -16.35 -15.49
CA LYS A 89 5.17 -17.64 -15.52
C LYS A 89 4.51 -17.99 -14.19
N ALA A 90 5.17 -17.67 -13.07
CA ALA A 90 4.64 -17.89 -11.74
C ALA A 90 3.37 -17.08 -11.49
N TYR A 91 3.34 -15.79 -11.89
CA TYR A 91 2.14 -14.97 -11.77
C TYR A 91 0.96 -15.57 -12.56
N LYS A 92 1.20 -15.94 -13.83
CA LYS A 92 0.17 -16.53 -14.70
C LYS A 92 -0.33 -17.88 -14.19
N ALA A 93 0.54 -18.70 -13.60
CA ALA A 93 0.14 -19.98 -13.01
C ALA A 93 -0.80 -19.77 -11.81
N ILE A 94 -0.49 -18.81 -10.95
CA ILE A 94 -1.34 -18.47 -9.79
C ILE A 94 -2.65 -17.83 -10.25
N GLU A 95 -2.62 -16.93 -11.24
CA GLU A 95 -3.81 -16.29 -11.80
C GLU A 95 -4.78 -17.32 -12.41
N ALA A 96 -4.23 -18.40 -13.01
CA ALA A 96 -5.02 -19.48 -13.62
C ALA A 96 -5.57 -20.48 -12.59
N ALA A 97 -4.82 -20.80 -11.54
CA ALA A 97 -5.15 -21.83 -10.56
C ALA A 97 -5.79 -21.30 -9.28
N GLY A 98 -5.68 -20.02 -8.99
CA GLY A 98 -6.10 -19.42 -7.74
C GLY A 98 -6.69 -18.03 -7.92
N ALA A 99 -6.42 -17.16 -6.94
CA ALA A 99 -6.86 -15.78 -6.95
C ALA A 99 -5.67 -14.83 -6.77
N VAL A 100 -5.71 -13.71 -7.52
CA VAL A 100 -4.78 -12.60 -7.35
C VAL A 100 -5.55 -11.40 -6.84
N LEU A 101 -5.09 -10.86 -5.70
CA LEU A 101 -5.63 -9.64 -5.12
C LEU A 101 -4.61 -8.51 -5.31
N ASP A 102 -4.95 -7.53 -6.11
CA ASP A 102 -4.16 -6.30 -6.23
C ASP A 102 -4.59 -5.34 -5.09
N ALA A 103 -3.68 -5.12 -4.13
CA ALA A 103 -3.86 -4.20 -3.01
C ALA A 103 -2.94 -2.99 -3.17
N ASP A 104 -3.03 -2.33 -4.32
CA ASP A 104 -2.26 -1.12 -4.59
C ASP A 104 -2.68 0.02 -3.65
N ALA A 105 -1.74 0.93 -3.36
CA ALA A 105 -2.05 2.12 -2.59
C ALA A 105 -3.13 2.94 -3.28
N VAL A 106 -4.15 3.34 -2.53
CA VAL A 106 -5.26 4.16 -3.03
C VAL A 106 -4.72 5.55 -3.39
N ARG A 107 -5.10 6.02 -4.56
CA ARG A 107 -4.72 7.37 -4.99
C ARG A 107 -5.65 8.40 -4.34
N PRO A 108 -5.17 9.62 -4.08
CA PRO A 108 -5.98 10.65 -3.42
C PRO A 108 -7.37 10.89 -4.02
N TRP A 109 -7.53 10.75 -5.34
CA TRP A 109 -8.81 10.96 -6.02
C TRP A 109 -9.75 9.74 -5.99
N GLU A 110 -9.25 8.57 -5.58
CA GLU A 110 -10.02 7.32 -5.47
C GLU A 110 -10.54 7.09 -4.04
N ILE A 111 -10.20 7.98 -3.09
CA ILE A 111 -10.52 7.81 -1.66
C ILE A 111 -12.03 7.93 -1.36
N GLY A 112 -12.82 8.50 -2.29
CA GLY A 112 -14.22 8.82 -2.04
C GLY A 112 -15.08 7.63 -1.62
N ASP A 113 -14.97 6.52 -2.32
CA ASP A 113 -15.74 5.30 -2.04
C ASP A 113 -15.35 4.69 -0.69
N TRP A 114 -14.03 4.67 -0.39
CA TRP A 114 -13.55 4.22 0.90
C TRP A 114 -14.05 5.11 2.04
N LEU A 115 -14.01 6.43 1.86
CA LEU A 115 -14.51 7.39 2.84
C LEU A 115 -15.99 7.16 3.13
N ALA A 116 -16.81 6.99 2.08
CA ALA A 116 -18.24 6.73 2.24
C ALA A 116 -18.49 5.43 3.03
N GLY A 117 -17.76 4.36 2.70
CA GLY A 117 -17.84 3.09 3.42
C GLY A 117 -17.41 3.23 4.90
N LYS A 118 -16.32 3.96 5.16
CA LYS A 118 -15.82 4.15 6.52
C LYS A 118 -16.75 5.01 7.39
N LEU A 119 -17.31 6.06 6.84
CA LEU A 119 -18.32 6.88 7.52
C LEU A 119 -19.58 6.10 7.86
N ALA A 120 -20.02 5.23 6.94
CA ALA A 120 -21.16 4.33 7.20
C ALA A 120 -20.86 3.33 8.32
N GLU A 121 -19.64 2.73 8.33
CA GLU A 121 -19.17 1.79 9.36
C GLU A 121 -19.22 2.42 10.76
N ILE A 122 -18.70 3.65 10.90
CA ILE A 122 -18.70 4.35 12.19
C ILE A 122 -20.03 5.08 12.49
N HIS A 123 -21.03 4.95 11.63
CA HIS A 123 -22.35 5.61 11.75
C HIS A 123 -22.27 7.15 11.87
N ARG A 124 -21.40 7.78 11.06
CA ARG A 124 -21.17 9.23 11.03
C ARG A 124 -21.35 9.79 9.63
N GLU A 125 -21.49 11.10 9.56
CA GLU A 125 -21.57 11.86 8.32
C GLU A 125 -20.65 13.08 8.42
N PHE A 126 -19.97 13.42 7.34
CA PHE A 126 -19.27 14.70 7.26
C PHE A 126 -20.24 15.80 6.80
N ASP A 127 -20.12 16.98 7.40
CA ASP A 127 -20.70 18.14 6.76
C ASP A 127 -19.90 18.58 5.52
N ARG A 128 -20.37 19.57 4.80
CA ARG A 128 -19.71 20.03 3.57
C ARG A 128 -18.29 20.54 3.81
N GLU A 129 -18.07 21.21 4.94
CA GLU A 129 -16.75 21.79 5.28
C GLU A 129 -15.77 20.71 5.71
N ALA A 130 -16.20 19.74 6.53
CA ALA A 130 -15.39 18.59 6.91
C ALA A 130 -15.00 17.74 5.70
N HIS A 131 -15.95 17.49 4.78
CA HIS A 131 -15.68 16.76 3.56
C HIS A 131 -14.65 17.48 2.68
N ALA A 132 -14.82 18.78 2.45
CA ALA A 132 -13.88 19.58 1.67
C ALA A 132 -12.49 19.63 2.31
N TYR A 133 -12.43 19.75 3.65
CA TYR A 133 -11.19 19.74 4.42
C TYR A 133 -10.46 18.40 4.30
N PHE A 134 -11.16 17.27 4.47
CA PHE A 134 -10.59 15.95 4.35
C PHE A 134 -10.05 15.68 2.94
N MET A 135 -10.85 15.97 1.92
CA MET A 135 -10.42 15.77 0.52
C MET A 135 -9.22 16.67 0.16
N GLY A 136 -9.20 17.90 0.67
CA GLY A 136 -8.07 18.81 0.51
C GLY A 136 -6.79 18.25 1.14
N ALA A 137 -6.86 17.77 2.37
CA ALA A 137 -5.72 17.18 3.09
C ALA A 137 -5.21 15.91 2.38
N VAL A 138 -6.11 15.00 2.00
CA VAL A 138 -5.75 13.77 1.28
C VAL A 138 -5.14 14.07 -0.08
N SER A 139 -5.59 15.11 -0.79
CA SER A 139 -5.03 15.50 -2.09
C SER A 139 -3.55 15.90 -2.02
N MET A 140 -3.05 16.25 -0.85
CA MET A 140 -1.64 16.60 -0.62
C MET A 140 -0.76 15.36 -0.35
N MET A 141 -1.35 14.22 -0.03
CA MET A 141 -0.64 12.96 0.18
C MET A 141 -0.10 12.44 -1.16
N HIS A 142 1.08 11.85 -1.13
CA HIS A 142 1.64 11.16 -2.30
C HIS A 142 0.96 9.79 -2.48
N GLU A 143 0.82 9.07 -1.38
CA GLU A 143 0.14 7.78 -1.26
C GLU A 143 -0.75 7.80 -0.03
N VAL A 144 -1.95 7.24 -0.15
CA VAL A 144 -2.91 7.20 0.95
C VAL A 144 -2.79 5.85 1.65
N SER A 145 -2.30 5.87 2.89
CA SER A 145 -2.31 4.69 3.75
C SER A 145 -3.70 4.50 4.39
N LEU A 146 -4.49 3.58 3.84
CA LEU A 146 -5.82 3.29 4.38
C LEU A 146 -5.77 2.79 5.83
N SER A 147 -4.78 1.96 6.18
CA SER A 147 -4.60 1.48 7.57
C SER A 147 -4.30 2.61 8.55
N TYR A 148 -3.64 3.66 8.09
CA TYR A 148 -3.41 4.84 8.91
C TYR A 148 -4.68 5.66 9.07
N LEU A 149 -5.36 5.95 7.96
CA LEU A 149 -6.64 6.66 8.00
C LEU A 149 -7.67 5.92 8.86
N ASP A 150 -7.71 4.60 8.76
CA ASP A 150 -8.61 3.75 9.56
C ASP A 150 -8.46 4.03 11.06
N LYS A 151 -7.23 4.06 11.57
CA LYS A 151 -6.94 4.42 12.97
C LYS A 151 -7.34 5.85 13.32
N GLU A 152 -7.20 6.79 12.39
CA GLU A 152 -7.65 8.16 12.62
C GLU A 152 -9.19 8.22 12.70
N PHE A 153 -9.91 7.45 11.89
CA PHE A 153 -11.36 7.35 11.97
C PHE A 153 -11.84 6.62 13.23
N GLU A 154 -11.11 5.61 13.70
CA GLU A 154 -11.38 5.01 15.02
C GLU A 154 -11.25 6.05 16.14
N LYS A 155 -10.20 6.86 16.12
CA LYS A 155 -10.03 7.97 17.08
C LYS A 155 -11.17 8.98 16.96
N LEU A 156 -11.59 9.31 15.73
CA LEU A 156 -12.69 10.24 15.51
C LEU A 156 -14.00 9.71 16.07
N ALA A 157 -14.27 8.42 15.92
CA ALA A 157 -15.46 7.77 16.49
C ALA A 157 -15.48 7.81 18.03
N LEU A 158 -14.30 7.78 18.66
CA LEU A 158 -14.15 7.91 20.12
C LEU A 158 -14.18 9.38 20.58
N TYR A 159 -13.71 10.30 19.75
CA TYR A 159 -13.62 11.72 20.08
C TYR A 159 -14.99 12.39 20.17
N THR A 160 -15.93 12.04 19.29
CA THR A 160 -17.26 12.62 19.28
C THR A 160 -18.35 11.56 19.10
N THR A 161 -19.47 11.76 19.78
CA THR A 161 -20.68 10.94 19.64
C THR A 161 -21.66 11.54 18.64
N GLU A 162 -21.41 12.76 18.16
CA GLU A 162 -22.27 13.44 17.21
C GLU A 162 -22.33 12.69 15.87
N LYS A 163 -23.52 12.55 15.31
CA LYS A 163 -23.72 11.89 14.02
C LYS A 163 -23.05 12.69 12.90
N ARG A 164 -23.14 14.02 12.97
CA ARG A 164 -22.59 14.92 11.96
C ARG A 164 -21.30 15.56 12.45
N ILE A 165 -20.22 15.29 11.75
CA ILE A 165 -18.87 15.74 12.06
C ILE A 165 -18.56 16.99 11.25
N GLY A 166 -18.15 18.04 11.93
CA GLY A 166 -17.71 19.28 11.33
C GLY A 166 -16.19 19.33 11.13
N ARG A 167 -15.74 20.41 10.49
CA ARG A 167 -14.32 20.68 10.24
C ARG A 167 -13.49 20.74 11.55
N ALA A 168 -14.04 21.28 12.63
CA ALA A 168 -13.30 21.47 13.89
C ALA A 168 -12.93 20.14 14.54
N GLU A 169 -13.87 19.20 14.62
CA GLU A 169 -13.65 17.87 15.18
C GLU A 169 -12.64 17.09 14.32
N LEU A 170 -12.79 17.18 13.00
CA LEU A 170 -11.89 16.52 12.05
C LEU A 170 -10.46 17.06 12.18
N ALA A 171 -10.30 18.39 12.21
CA ALA A 171 -9.00 19.03 12.37
C ALA A 171 -8.33 18.71 13.72
N ALA A 172 -9.11 18.56 14.79
CA ALA A 172 -8.59 18.20 16.10
C ALA A 172 -8.00 16.79 16.11
N VAL A 173 -8.71 15.81 15.52
CA VAL A 173 -8.28 14.41 15.48
C VAL A 173 -7.12 14.21 14.50
N PHE A 174 -7.21 14.76 13.31
CA PHE A 174 -6.22 14.58 12.25
C PHE A 174 -5.01 15.54 12.35
N SER A 175 -4.92 16.33 13.40
CA SER A 175 -3.85 17.33 13.59
C SER A 175 -2.43 16.75 13.62
N GLY A 176 -2.28 15.46 13.88
CA GLY A 176 -0.99 14.75 13.89
C GLY A 176 -0.44 14.37 12.52
N LEU A 177 -1.23 14.51 11.47
CA LEU A 177 -0.80 14.21 10.10
C LEU A 177 0.00 15.38 9.52
N PRO A 178 1.25 15.16 9.02
CA PRO A 178 2.03 16.21 8.38
C PRO A 178 1.30 16.87 7.21
N GLU A 179 0.59 16.08 6.41
CA GLU A 179 -0.19 16.54 5.27
C GLU A 179 -1.37 17.42 5.69
N VAL A 180 -2.09 17.00 6.75
CA VAL A 180 -3.19 17.79 7.32
C VAL A 180 -2.66 19.09 7.93
N SER A 181 -1.52 19.04 8.61
CA SER A 181 -0.85 20.24 9.15
C SER A 181 -0.41 21.20 8.03
N SER A 182 0.12 20.66 6.92
CA SER A 182 0.50 21.44 5.74
C SER A 182 -0.73 22.06 5.07
N PHE A 183 -1.81 21.31 4.93
CA PHE A 183 -3.08 21.82 4.42
C PHE A 183 -3.65 22.93 5.31
N ALA A 184 -3.69 22.73 6.62
CA ALA A 184 -4.16 23.73 7.58
C ALA A 184 -3.32 25.03 7.52
N MET A 185 -2.00 24.92 7.23
CA MET A 185 -1.14 26.07 7.03
C MET A 185 -1.51 26.83 5.74
N MET A 186 -1.73 26.11 4.63
CA MET A 186 -2.14 26.75 3.36
C MET A 186 -3.50 27.43 3.48
N ASP A 187 -4.41 26.80 4.19
CA ASP A 187 -5.73 27.35 4.51
C ASP A 187 -5.62 28.66 5.29
N ALA A 188 -4.78 28.68 6.34
CA ALA A 188 -4.51 29.90 7.10
C ALA A 188 -3.87 31.02 6.26
N VAL A 189 -3.03 30.67 5.28
CA VAL A 189 -2.47 31.62 4.30
C VAL A 189 -3.59 32.20 3.42
N SER A 190 -4.50 31.35 2.94
CA SER A 190 -5.62 31.78 2.10
C SER A 190 -6.62 32.66 2.88
N GLU A 191 -6.84 32.33 4.15
CA GLU A 191 -7.67 33.11 5.09
C GLU A 191 -6.96 34.41 5.57
N LYS A 192 -5.68 34.63 5.19
CA LYS A 192 -4.83 35.74 5.66
C LYS A 192 -4.61 35.75 7.18
N ASP A 193 -4.78 34.59 7.85
CA ASP A 193 -4.45 34.42 9.26
C ASP A 193 -2.94 34.19 9.43
N VAL A 194 -2.18 35.29 9.42
CA VAL A 194 -0.72 35.29 9.53
C VAL A 194 -0.23 34.62 10.81
N LYS A 195 -0.93 34.82 11.93
CA LYS A 195 -0.53 34.24 13.22
C LYS A 195 -0.61 32.71 13.20
N LYS A 196 -1.73 32.18 12.72
CA LYS A 196 -1.96 30.74 12.59
C LYS A 196 -0.99 30.12 11.57
N ALA A 197 -0.81 30.75 10.40
CA ALA A 197 0.11 30.29 9.36
C ALA A 197 1.55 30.18 9.87
N LEU A 198 2.06 31.20 10.55
CA LEU A 198 3.42 31.21 11.13
C LEU A 198 3.57 30.20 12.26
N THR A 199 2.54 29.99 13.06
CA THR A 199 2.57 28.96 14.13
C THR A 199 2.68 27.57 13.55
N LEU A 200 1.89 27.26 12.52
CA LEU A 200 1.91 25.96 11.83
C LEU A 200 3.23 25.75 11.07
N LEU A 201 3.75 26.78 10.42
CA LEU A 201 5.05 26.72 9.75
C LEU A 201 6.18 26.41 10.73
N ARG A 202 6.22 27.08 11.88
CA ARG A 202 7.22 26.81 12.93
C ARG A 202 7.13 25.38 13.44
N ARG A 203 5.93 24.89 13.65
CA ARG A 203 5.72 23.49 14.08
C ARG A 203 6.25 22.51 13.04
N GLN A 204 5.90 22.67 11.78
CA GLN A 204 6.36 21.78 10.71
C GLN A 204 7.89 21.79 10.52
N THR A 205 8.51 22.97 10.65
CA THR A 205 9.98 23.05 10.59
C THR A 205 10.64 22.42 11.81
N ALA A 206 10.02 22.52 13.00
CA ALA A 206 10.49 21.82 14.20
C ALA A 206 10.33 20.31 14.10
N ASP A 207 9.27 19.83 13.46
CA ASP A 207 9.00 18.42 13.18
C ASP A 207 9.89 17.87 12.04
N GLY A 208 10.79 18.68 11.47
CA GLY A 208 11.78 18.27 10.48
C GLY A 208 11.26 18.22 9.04
N VAL A 209 10.10 18.82 8.75
CA VAL A 209 9.59 18.90 7.38
C VAL A 209 10.52 19.73 6.50
N TYR A 210 10.97 19.16 5.37
CA TYR A 210 11.94 19.80 4.50
C TYR A 210 11.36 21.02 3.80
N ALA A 211 11.97 22.19 4.00
CA ALA A 211 11.45 23.48 3.53
C ALA A 211 11.11 23.54 2.01
N PRO A 212 11.87 22.94 1.09
CA PRO A 212 11.49 22.88 -0.32
C PRO A 212 10.18 22.14 -0.60
N VAL A 213 9.81 21.15 0.23
CA VAL A 213 8.52 20.45 0.11
C VAL A 213 7.38 21.40 0.46
N LEU A 214 7.52 22.17 1.55
CA LEU A 214 6.54 23.18 1.93
C LEU A 214 6.37 24.24 0.83
N LEU A 215 7.47 24.69 0.25
CA LEU A 215 7.43 25.66 -0.86
C LEU A 215 6.71 25.08 -2.09
N ALA A 216 6.99 23.83 -2.45
CA ALA A 216 6.31 23.17 -3.57
C ALA A 216 4.80 23.02 -3.32
N LEU A 217 4.40 22.72 -2.08
CA LEU A 217 2.99 22.67 -1.68
C LEU A 217 2.32 24.05 -1.78
N MET A 218 3.00 25.12 -1.33
CA MET A 218 2.51 26.50 -1.48
C MET A 218 2.29 26.86 -2.93
N VAL A 219 3.25 26.58 -3.81
CA VAL A 219 3.13 26.85 -5.26
C VAL A 219 1.96 26.08 -5.88
N ARG A 220 1.75 24.83 -5.45
CA ARG A 220 0.63 24.01 -5.93
C ARG A 220 -0.73 24.52 -5.43
N HIS A 221 -0.78 25.07 -4.24
CA HIS A 221 -2.01 25.59 -3.63
C HIS A 221 -2.47 26.92 -4.27
N VAL A 222 -1.53 27.73 -4.73
CA VAL A 222 -1.80 29.06 -5.35
C VAL A 222 -2.17 28.97 -6.83
N ARG A 223 -1.90 27.84 -7.49
CA ARG A 223 -2.30 27.57 -8.89
C ARG A 223 -3.73 27.06 -8.99
#